data_5c72540794bc71c338eb153cf52f9315
#
_entry.id   5c72540794bc71c338eb153cf52f9315
#
_cell.length_a   1.000
_cell.length_b   1.000
_cell.length_c   1.000
_cell.angle_alpha   90.00
_cell.angle_beta   90.00
_cell.angle_gamma   90.00
#
_symmetry.space_group_name_H-M   'P 1'
#
loop_
_entity.id
_entity.type
_entity.pdbx_description
1 polymer ?
#
loop_
_entity_poly.entity_id
_entity_poly.type
_entity_poly.pdbx_seq_one_letter_code
_entity_poly.pdbx_strand_id
1 'polypeptide(L)'
;EMILWHQAQFALWGHPEMLERSLSWYVKAEANARKIAERQGFKGVRWMKMTDPWVGEAPSGVGSFLIWQQPHLIYLAELLYRANPTPALLQKYARLVDETAEFMGDFADYDKQNDRYILRGCIAAQETLPAATTINPPFELSQWHCALQIAQTWRERLGKERNAHWDDVIQKISPLASKDSLYLAAETEPDTYKNEKMYSDHP
;
A
#
# COMPACT_ATOMS: atom_id res chain seq x y z
N GLU A 1 -1.60 -3.30 -9.24
CA GLU A 1 -0.50 -3.24 -10.20
C GLU A 1 -0.96 -2.58 -11.48
N MET A 2 -1.83 -3.21 -12.22
CA MET A 2 -2.28 -2.70 -13.51
C MET A 2 -2.86 -1.29 -13.43
N ILE A 3 -3.61 -0.97 -12.38
CA ILE A 3 -4.12 0.40 -12.17
C ILE A 3 -2.95 1.38 -12.05
N LEU A 4 -1.94 1.08 -11.23
CA LEU A 4 -0.79 1.97 -11.07
C LEU A 4 -0.09 2.23 -12.40
N TRP A 5 0.29 1.17 -13.11
CA TRP A 5 1.05 1.28 -14.36
C TRP A 5 0.27 1.94 -15.49
N HIS A 6 -1.04 1.68 -15.58
CA HIS A 6 -1.87 2.23 -16.64
C HIS A 6 -2.37 3.64 -16.36
N GLN A 7 -2.38 4.08 -15.09
CA GLN A 7 -3.01 5.36 -14.73
C GLN A 7 -2.00 6.43 -14.29
N ALA A 8 -0.90 6.06 -13.63
CA ALA A 8 0.07 7.04 -13.13
C ALA A 8 0.66 7.91 -14.24
N GLN A 9 0.89 7.34 -15.41
CA GLN A 9 1.44 8.03 -16.56
C GLN A 9 0.60 9.23 -17.02
N PHE A 10 -0.73 9.20 -16.88
CA PHE A 10 -1.58 10.30 -17.33
C PHE A 10 -1.25 11.59 -16.58
N ALA A 11 -1.10 11.55 -15.27
CA ALA A 11 -0.70 12.73 -14.50
C ALA A 11 0.72 13.19 -14.86
N LEU A 12 1.65 12.24 -15.07
CA LEU A 12 3.05 12.53 -15.42
C LEU A 12 3.17 13.14 -16.83
N TRP A 13 2.26 12.82 -17.74
CA TRP A 13 2.28 13.32 -19.12
C TRP A 13 1.33 14.50 -19.36
N GLY A 14 0.80 15.12 -18.30
CA GLY A 14 -0.02 16.33 -18.40
C GLY A 14 -1.50 16.08 -18.69
N HIS A 15 -2.00 14.87 -18.44
CA HIS A 15 -3.40 14.46 -18.57
C HIS A 15 -4.03 14.00 -17.25
N PRO A 16 -3.94 14.80 -16.15
CA PRO A 16 -4.43 14.39 -14.84
C PRO A 16 -5.93 14.09 -14.82
N GLU A 17 -6.72 14.69 -15.72
CA GLU A 17 -8.16 14.43 -15.83
C GLU A 17 -8.48 12.96 -16.18
N MET A 18 -7.59 12.27 -16.91
CA MET A 18 -7.73 10.84 -17.21
C MET A 18 -7.52 9.98 -15.98
N LEU A 19 -6.49 10.30 -15.18
CA LEU A 19 -6.24 9.65 -13.90
C LEU A 19 -7.41 9.91 -12.94
N GLU A 20 -7.91 11.14 -12.84
CA GLU A 20 -9.01 11.49 -11.95
C GLU A 20 -10.30 10.72 -12.26
N ARG A 21 -10.60 10.50 -13.53
CA ARG A 21 -11.74 9.65 -13.94
C ARG A 21 -11.63 8.23 -13.37
N SER A 22 -10.45 7.63 -13.41
CA SER A 22 -10.19 6.30 -12.86
C SER A 22 -10.27 6.27 -11.34
N LEU A 23 -9.71 7.28 -10.66
CA LEU A 23 -9.75 7.37 -9.21
C LEU A 23 -11.17 7.56 -8.65
N SER A 24 -12.10 8.06 -9.45
CA SER A 24 -13.51 8.17 -9.04
C SER A 24 -14.13 6.82 -8.63
N TRP A 25 -13.58 5.71 -9.12
CA TRP A 25 -14.00 4.37 -8.70
C TRP A 25 -13.75 4.13 -7.20
N TYR A 26 -12.62 4.55 -6.68
CA TYR A 26 -12.29 4.39 -5.25
C TYR A 26 -13.30 5.07 -4.33
N VAL A 27 -13.83 6.24 -4.73
CA VAL A 27 -14.88 6.94 -3.99
C VAL A 27 -16.15 6.09 -3.89
N LYS A 28 -16.54 5.42 -4.98
CA LYS A 28 -17.72 4.54 -5.00
C LYS A 28 -17.48 3.23 -4.26
N ALA A 29 -16.24 2.76 -4.28
CA ALA A 29 -15.80 1.50 -3.72
C ALA A 29 -15.57 1.53 -2.21
N GLU A 30 -15.38 2.71 -1.60
CA GLU A 30 -14.95 2.90 -0.22
C GLU A 30 -15.77 2.11 0.81
N ALA A 31 -17.09 2.16 0.71
CA ALA A 31 -17.96 1.47 1.67
C ALA A 31 -17.75 -0.06 1.69
N ASN A 32 -17.51 -0.66 0.53
CA ASN A 32 -17.23 -2.10 0.44
C ASN A 32 -15.79 -2.43 0.85
N ALA A 33 -14.81 -1.57 0.49
CA ALA A 33 -13.44 -1.70 0.94
C ALA A 33 -13.31 -1.65 2.47
N ARG A 34 -14.13 -0.84 3.14
CA ARG A 34 -14.24 -0.81 4.61
C ARG A 34 -14.74 -2.14 5.18
N LYS A 35 -15.81 -2.71 4.62
CA LYS A 35 -16.32 -4.02 5.04
C LYS A 35 -15.27 -5.13 4.88
N ILE A 36 -14.40 -5.04 3.88
CA ILE A 36 -13.29 -5.99 3.71
C ILE A 36 -12.28 -5.83 4.85
N ALA A 37 -11.86 -4.61 5.17
CA ALA A 37 -10.96 -4.34 6.29
C ALA A 37 -11.55 -4.87 7.61
N GLU A 38 -12.79 -4.53 7.92
CA GLU A 38 -13.52 -4.98 9.12
C GLU A 38 -13.59 -6.51 9.21
N ARG A 39 -13.90 -7.20 8.10
CA ARG A 39 -13.94 -8.67 8.05
C ARG A 39 -12.57 -9.29 8.32
N GLN A 40 -11.48 -8.62 7.91
CA GLN A 40 -10.10 -9.04 8.15
C GLN A 40 -9.59 -8.62 9.54
N GLY A 41 -10.37 -7.89 10.32
CA GLY A 41 -10.03 -7.42 11.67
C GLY A 41 -9.19 -6.15 11.71
N PHE A 42 -9.18 -5.37 10.62
CA PHE A 42 -8.42 -4.13 10.50
C PHE A 42 -9.31 -2.89 10.41
N LYS A 43 -8.75 -1.74 10.77
CA LYS A 43 -9.36 -0.42 10.59
C LYS A 43 -9.20 0.08 9.15
N GLY A 44 -9.84 1.21 8.85
CA GLY A 44 -9.70 1.89 7.57
C GLY A 44 -10.34 1.16 6.41
N VAL A 45 -9.69 1.17 5.24
CA VAL A 45 -10.18 0.54 4.00
C VAL A 45 -9.12 -0.37 3.39
N ARG A 46 -9.56 -1.56 2.95
CA ARG A 46 -8.72 -2.58 2.31
C ARG A 46 -8.96 -2.61 0.80
N TRP A 47 -7.93 -2.31 0.03
CA TRP A 47 -7.93 -2.43 -1.42
C TRP A 47 -7.36 -3.77 -1.83
N MET A 48 -8.21 -4.64 -2.41
CA MET A 48 -7.79 -5.97 -2.83
C MET A 48 -7.05 -5.93 -4.18
N LYS A 49 -6.22 -6.95 -4.46
CA LYS A 49 -5.47 -7.05 -5.72
C LYS A 49 -6.40 -7.09 -6.94
N MET A 50 -7.44 -7.89 -6.87
CA MET A 50 -8.42 -8.07 -7.95
C MET A 50 -9.82 -8.00 -7.38
N THR A 51 -10.65 -7.17 -8.00
CA THR A 51 -12.06 -7.01 -7.65
C THR A 51 -12.90 -6.87 -8.91
N ASP A 52 -14.19 -7.14 -8.76
CA ASP A 52 -15.18 -6.66 -9.72
C ASP A 52 -15.38 -5.13 -9.59
N PRO A 53 -16.18 -4.49 -10.46
CA PRO A 53 -16.43 -3.06 -10.38
C PRO A 53 -17.10 -2.59 -9.08
N TRP A 54 -17.69 -3.47 -8.29
CA TRP A 54 -18.36 -3.19 -7.01
C TRP A 54 -17.54 -3.60 -5.79
N VAL A 55 -16.25 -3.96 -5.98
CA VAL A 55 -15.33 -4.41 -4.93
C VAL A 55 -15.66 -5.82 -4.39
N GLY A 56 -16.41 -6.61 -5.15
CA GLY A 56 -16.48 -8.05 -4.90
C GLY A 56 -15.10 -8.66 -5.15
N GLU A 57 -14.60 -9.44 -4.18
CA GLU A 57 -13.29 -10.07 -4.30
C GLU A 57 -13.29 -11.14 -5.38
N ALA A 58 -12.33 -11.07 -6.30
CA ALA A 58 -12.12 -12.13 -7.27
C ALA A 58 -11.61 -13.40 -6.58
N PRO A 59 -12.07 -14.60 -6.97
CA PRO A 59 -11.53 -15.85 -6.46
C PRO A 59 -10.02 -15.94 -6.72
N SER A 60 -9.23 -16.03 -5.65
CA SER A 60 -7.77 -16.11 -5.74
C SER A 60 -7.19 -16.74 -4.48
N GLY A 61 -6.30 -17.71 -4.64
CA GLY A 61 -5.58 -18.33 -3.52
C GLY A 61 -4.57 -17.40 -2.84
N VAL A 62 -4.17 -16.31 -3.51
CA VAL A 62 -3.16 -15.37 -3.01
C VAL A 62 -3.70 -13.95 -2.82
N GLY A 63 -4.81 -13.60 -3.45
CA GLY A 63 -5.30 -12.22 -3.53
C GLY A 63 -5.51 -11.52 -2.20
N SER A 64 -6.01 -12.25 -1.19
CA SER A 64 -6.26 -11.71 0.16
C SER A 64 -4.96 -11.46 0.95
N PHE A 65 -3.85 -12.09 0.57
CA PHE A 65 -2.56 -11.94 1.22
C PHE A 65 -1.64 -10.91 0.55
N LEU A 66 -1.97 -10.46 -0.66
CA LEU A 66 -1.21 -9.44 -1.37
C LEU A 66 -1.57 -8.06 -0.85
N ILE A 67 -0.55 -7.28 -0.48
CA ILE A 67 -0.73 -5.95 0.12
C ILE A 67 -0.05 -4.83 -0.67
N TRP A 68 0.80 -5.14 -1.63
CA TRP A 68 1.58 -4.17 -2.40
C TRP A 68 0.74 -3.14 -3.16
N GLN A 69 -0.52 -3.45 -3.50
CA GLN A 69 -1.45 -2.52 -4.15
C GLN A 69 -2.16 -1.58 -3.16
N GLN A 70 -2.12 -1.86 -1.85
CA GLN A 70 -2.80 -1.05 -0.84
C GLN A 70 -2.40 0.43 -0.86
N PRO A 71 -1.12 0.79 -1.00
CA PRO A 71 -0.65 2.18 -1.05
C PRO A 71 -1.00 2.94 -2.32
N HIS A 72 -1.41 2.27 -3.39
CA HIS A 72 -1.53 2.90 -4.72
C HIS A 72 -2.47 4.08 -4.76
N LEU A 73 -3.60 4.03 -4.04
CA LEU A 73 -4.54 5.16 -3.98
C LEU A 73 -3.85 6.42 -3.47
N ILE A 74 -3.07 6.31 -2.39
CA ILE A 74 -2.37 7.45 -1.79
C ILE A 74 -1.41 8.07 -2.81
N TYR A 75 -0.62 7.23 -3.47
CA TYR A 75 0.34 7.69 -4.48
C TYR A 75 -0.35 8.33 -5.69
N LEU A 76 -1.40 7.72 -6.22
CA LEU A 76 -2.15 8.26 -7.37
C LEU A 76 -2.87 9.57 -7.02
N ALA A 77 -3.43 9.69 -5.81
CA ALA A 77 -4.01 10.94 -5.33
C ALA A 77 -2.95 12.05 -5.20
N GLU A 78 -1.74 11.70 -4.73
CA GLU A 78 -0.62 12.63 -4.66
C GLU A 78 -0.17 13.08 -6.07
N LEU A 79 -0.12 12.21 -7.06
CA LEU A 79 0.17 12.60 -8.44
C LEU A 79 -0.86 13.58 -8.99
N LEU A 80 -2.15 13.35 -8.74
CA LEU A 80 -3.21 14.29 -9.10
C LEU A 80 -3.01 15.65 -8.43
N TYR A 81 -2.73 15.65 -7.12
CA TYR A 81 -2.52 16.90 -6.39
C TYR A 81 -1.31 17.65 -6.92
N ARG A 82 -0.20 16.98 -7.22
CA ARG A 82 0.99 17.62 -7.80
C ARG A 82 0.72 18.22 -9.18
N ALA A 83 -0.10 17.55 -9.99
CA ALA A 83 -0.48 18.05 -11.30
C ALA A 83 -1.44 19.25 -11.25
N ASN A 84 -2.32 19.28 -10.22
CA ASN A 84 -3.31 20.35 -10.04
C ASN A 84 -3.54 20.62 -8.54
N PRO A 85 -2.66 21.38 -7.86
CA PRO A 85 -2.68 21.59 -6.42
C PRO A 85 -3.80 22.56 -6.00
N THR A 86 -5.02 22.07 -5.92
CA THR A 86 -6.19 22.85 -5.48
C THR A 86 -6.75 22.35 -4.15
N PRO A 87 -7.29 23.25 -3.30
CA PRO A 87 -7.96 22.85 -2.06
C PRO A 87 -9.14 21.90 -2.32
N ALA A 88 -9.84 22.07 -3.43
CA ALA A 88 -10.97 21.22 -3.79
C ALA A 88 -10.55 19.77 -4.04
N LEU A 89 -9.44 19.55 -4.76
CA LEU A 89 -8.90 18.22 -5.03
C LEU A 89 -8.37 17.59 -3.74
N LEU A 90 -7.68 18.36 -2.92
CA LEU A 90 -7.18 17.91 -1.62
C LEU A 90 -8.34 17.42 -0.72
N GLN A 91 -9.42 18.18 -0.60
CA GLN A 91 -10.61 17.80 0.17
C GLN A 91 -11.32 16.57 -0.41
N LYS A 92 -11.38 16.47 -1.74
CA LYS A 92 -12.06 15.36 -2.43
C LYS A 92 -11.50 13.99 -2.04
N TYR A 93 -10.19 13.87 -1.94
CA TYR A 93 -9.52 12.59 -1.65
C TYR A 93 -9.05 12.47 -0.19
N ALA A 94 -9.17 13.51 0.63
CA ALA A 94 -8.68 13.54 2.01
C ALA A 94 -9.10 12.31 2.83
N ARG A 95 -10.39 11.96 2.77
CA ARG A 95 -10.93 10.82 3.51
C ARG A 95 -10.36 9.50 3.01
N LEU A 96 -10.29 9.29 1.70
CA LEU A 96 -9.76 8.06 1.12
C LEU A 96 -8.28 7.87 1.46
N VAL A 97 -7.50 8.95 1.44
CA VAL A 97 -6.08 8.92 1.84
C VAL A 97 -5.97 8.56 3.32
N ASP A 98 -6.73 9.25 4.20
CA ASP A 98 -6.73 8.98 5.65
C ASP A 98 -7.12 7.52 5.95
N GLU A 99 -8.20 7.01 5.35
CA GLU A 99 -8.70 5.66 5.60
C GLU A 99 -7.78 4.56 5.04
N THR A 100 -7.13 4.84 3.91
CA THR A 100 -6.14 3.92 3.35
C THR A 100 -4.90 3.85 4.26
N ALA A 101 -4.44 4.99 4.76
CA ALA A 101 -3.33 5.06 5.70
C ALA A 101 -3.67 4.46 7.07
N GLU A 102 -4.92 4.59 7.52
CA GLU A 102 -5.39 3.96 8.77
C GLU A 102 -5.29 2.44 8.70
N PHE A 103 -5.71 1.83 7.58
CA PHE A 103 -5.48 0.40 7.35
C PHE A 103 -3.99 0.06 7.40
N MET A 104 -3.17 0.84 6.74
CA MET A 104 -1.72 0.58 6.67
C MET A 104 -1.04 0.68 8.03
N GLY A 105 -1.43 1.66 8.85
CA GLY A 105 -0.94 1.79 10.22
C GLY A 105 -1.37 0.62 11.10
N ASP A 106 -2.62 0.19 10.98
CA ASP A 106 -3.19 -0.90 11.78
C ASP A 106 -2.69 -2.29 11.34
N PHE A 107 -2.32 -2.46 10.07
CA PHE A 107 -1.74 -3.70 9.53
C PHE A 107 -0.29 -3.90 9.95
N ALA A 108 0.47 -2.83 10.16
CA ALA A 108 1.86 -2.90 10.58
C ALA A 108 1.93 -3.44 12.03
N ASP A 109 2.49 -4.63 12.20
CA ASP A 109 2.55 -5.30 13.49
C ASP A 109 3.80 -4.90 14.28
N TYR A 110 3.62 -4.55 15.57
CA TYR A 110 4.72 -4.08 16.40
C TYR A 110 5.50 -5.23 17.04
N ASP A 111 6.72 -5.45 16.56
CA ASP A 111 7.70 -6.37 17.14
C ASP A 111 8.37 -5.74 18.37
N LYS A 112 7.82 -6.05 19.53
CA LYS A 112 8.31 -5.50 20.82
C LYS A 112 9.75 -5.89 21.17
N GLN A 113 10.25 -7.03 20.65
CA GLN A 113 11.59 -7.49 20.98
C GLN A 113 12.65 -6.65 20.28
N ASN A 114 12.35 -6.19 19.07
CA ASN A 114 13.28 -5.43 18.25
C ASN A 114 12.91 -3.94 18.12
N ASP A 115 11.87 -3.46 18.83
CA ASP A 115 11.34 -2.08 18.76
C ASP A 115 11.13 -1.60 17.33
N ARG A 116 10.42 -2.38 16.53
CA ARG A 116 10.17 -2.07 15.11
C ARG A 116 8.79 -2.56 14.65
N TYR A 117 8.29 -1.99 13.57
CA TYR A 117 7.11 -2.52 12.89
C TYR A 117 7.51 -3.47 11.76
N ILE A 118 6.77 -4.57 11.65
CA ILE A 118 6.94 -5.60 10.63
C ILE A 118 5.68 -5.75 9.80
N LEU A 119 5.83 -6.18 8.55
CA LEU A 119 4.73 -6.63 7.71
C LEU A 119 4.78 -8.16 7.65
N ARG A 120 3.71 -8.81 8.13
CA ARG A 120 3.57 -10.26 8.14
C ARG A 120 2.15 -10.70 7.78
N GLY A 121 1.95 -12.00 7.55
CA GLY A 121 0.65 -12.50 7.09
C GLY A 121 0.32 -12.03 5.66
N CYS A 122 1.35 -11.74 4.88
CA CYS A 122 1.27 -11.27 3.50
C CYS A 122 2.18 -12.10 2.59
N ILE A 123 1.90 -12.04 1.30
CA ILE A 123 2.75 -12.61 0.26
C ILE A 123 3.51 -11.45 -0.40
N ALA A 124 4.82 -11.63 -0.60
CA ALA A 124 5.62 -10.68 -1.36
C ALA A 124 5.09 -10.50 -2.79
N ALA A 125 5.36 -9.36 -3.41
CA ALA A 125 4.85 -9.03 -4.76
C ALA A 125 5.17 -10.09 -5.82
N GLN A 126 6.26 -10.85 -5.65
CA GLN A 126 6.65 -11.95 -6.54
C GLN A 126 5.70 -13.17 -6.49
N GLU A 127 4.76 -13.23 -5.54
CA GLU A 127 3.65 -14.18 -5.40
C GLU A 127 4.00 -15.67 -5.16
N THR A 128 5.26 -16.01 -4.91
CA THR A 128 5.68 -17.42 -4.69
C THR A 128 5.94 -17.76 -3.23
N LEU A 129 6.08 -16.77 -2.35
CA LEU A 129 6.33 -16.98 -0.92
C LEU A 129 5.04 -17.25 -0.16
N PRO A 130 5.00 -18.22 0.77
CA PRO A 130 3.82 -18.49 1.56
C PRO A 130 3.58 -17.39 2.61
N ALA A 131 2.35 -16.88 2.71
CA ALA A 131 1.97 -15.83 3.64
C ALA A 131 2.27 -16.16 5.12
N ALA A 132 2.24 -17.45 5.48
CA ALA A 132 2.47 -17.90 6.85
C ALA A 132 3.92 -17.66 7.34
N THR A 133 4.88 -17.59 6.43
CA THR A 133 6.31 -17.47 6.75
C THR A 133 6.96 -16.20 6.23
N THR A 134 6.30 -15.47 5.34
CA THR A 134 6.83 -14.22 4.77
C THR A 134 6.79 -13.09 5.79
N ILE A 135 7.95 -12.49 6.05
CA ILE A 135 8.10 -11.32 6.92
C ILE A 135 8.91 -10.27 6.18
N ASN A 136 8.42 -9.04 6.22
CA ASN A 136 9.11 -7.85 5.72
C ASN A 136 9.59 -7.97 4.26
N PRO A 137 8.70 -8.19 3.31
CA PRO A 137 9.10 -8.08 1.91
C PRO A 137 9.47 -6.62 1.60
N PRO A 138 10.68 -6.36 1.05
CA PRO A 138 11.22 -5.00 0.91
C PRO A 138 10.41 -4.06 0.04
N PHE A 139 9.79 -4.57 -1.02
CA PHE A 139 8.94 -3.75 -1.88
C PHE A 139 7.77 -3.18 -1.09
N GLU A 140 7.06 -4.02 -0.35
CA GLU A 140 5.92 -3.63 0.48
C GLU A 140 6.33 -2.68 1.60
N LEU A 141 7.45 -2.95 2.29
CA LEU A 141 7.98 -2.04 3.32
C LEU A 141 8.25 -0.65 2.77
N SER A 142 8.93 -0.57 1.62
CA SER A 142 9.23 0.70 0.96
C SER A 142 7.95 1.48 0.59
N GLN A 143 6.96 0.78 0.02
CA GLN A 143 5.68 1.39 -0.34
C GLN A 143 4.88 1.84 0.90
N TRP A 144 4.91 1.07 2.00
CA TRP A 144 4.28 1.44 3.28
C TRP A 144 4.87 2.74 3.83
N HIS A 145 6.20 2.79 3.94
CA HIS A 145 6.90 3.97 4.42
C HIS A 145 6.57 5.22 3.58
N CYS A 146 6.71 5.12 2.26
CA CYS A 146 6.45 6.21 1.33
C CYS A 146 4.99 6.72 1.42
N ALA A 147 4.02 5.81 1.40
CA ALA A 147 2.62 6.20 1.39
C ALA A 147 2.16 6.79 2.72
N LEU A 148 2.62 6.28 3.85
CA LEU A 148 2.34 6.88 5.16
C LEU A 148 2.92 8.30 5.28
N GLN A 149 4.12 8.55 4.74
CA GLN A 149 4.68 9.91 4.67
C GLN A 149 3.83 10.84 3.81
N ILE A 150 3.35 10.37 2.65
CA ILE A 150 2.45 11.14 1.80
C ILE A 150 1.13 11.44 2.54
N ALA A 151 0.55 10.47 3.23
CA ALA A 151 -0.68 10.65 4.00
C ALA A 151 -0.51 11.70 5.11
N GLN A 152 0.62 11.69 5.82
CA GLN A 152 0.95 12.73 6.79
C GLN A 152 1.06 14.12 6.14
N THR A 153 1.74 14.22 5.01
CA THR A 153 1.82 15.47 4.24
C THR A 153 0.44 15.98 3.82
N TRP A 154 -0.47 15.08 3.49
CA TRP A 154 -1.85 15.43 3.17
C TRP A 154 -2.59 16.00 4.38
N ARG A 155 -2.40 15.41 5.57
CA ARG A 155 -2.95 15.95 6.83
C ARG A 155 -2.44 17.37 7.09
N GLU A 156 -1.15 17.59 6.94
CA GLU A 156 -0.53 18.92 7.11
C GLU A 156 -1.10 19.96 6.12
N ARG A 157 -1.23 19.61 4.83
CA ARG A 157 -1.85 20.47 3.80
C ARG A 157 -3.31 20.81 4.14
N LEU A 158 -4.01 19.93 4.85
CA LEU A 158 -5.38 20.13 5.32
C LEU A 158 -5.47 20.90 6.65
N GLY A 159 -4.36 21.31 7.23
CA GLY A 159 -4.30 21.96 8.54
C GLY A 159 -4.61 21.01 9.70
N LYS A 160 -4.49 19.71 9.50
CA LYS A 160 -4.67 18.69 10.54
C LYS A 160 -3.35 18.35 11.19
N GLU A 161 -3.37 17.98 12.46
CA GLU A 161 -2.21 17.38 13.13
C GLU A 161 -1.82 16.06 12.48
N ARG A 162 -0.52 15.77 12.52
CA ARG A 162 0.00 14.45 12.10
C ARG A 162 -0.59 13.35 13.00
N ASN A 163 -0.79 12.18 12.43
CA ASN A 163 -1.21 11.01 13.20
C ASN A 163 0.01 10.41 13.91
N ALA A 164 0.02 10.43 15.23
CA ALA A 164 1.16 9.97 16.03
C ALA A 164 1.49 8.48 15.82
N HIS A 165 0.48 7.64 15.58
CA HIS A 165 0.70 6.23 15.31
C HIS A 165 1.38 6.01 13.95
N TRP A 166 0.94 6.73 12.91
CA TRP A 166 1.60 6.63 11.60
C TRP A 166 3.03 7.14 11.64
N ASP A 167 3.32 8.18 12.44
CA ASP A 167 4.69 8.67 12.64
C ASP A 167 5.55 7.63 13.35
N ASP A 168 5.03 6.93 14.35
CA ASP A 168 5.74 5.85 15.02
C ASP A 168 6.02 4.68 14.04
N VAL A 169 5.04 4.31 13.20
CA VAL A 169 5.26 3.31 12.14
C VAL A 169 6.33 3.78 11.14
N ILE A 170 6.24 5.01 10.62
CA ILE A 170 7.23 5.57 9.68
C ILE A 170 8.64 5.53 10.28
N GLN A 171 8.77 5.88 11.54
CA GLN A 171 10.07 5.96 12.21
C GLN A 171 10.67 4.58 12.49
N LYS A 172 9.83 3.60 12.81
CA LYS A 172 10.25 2.29 13.30
C LYS A 172 9.98 1.13 12.33
N ILE A 173 9.49 1.40 11.13
CA ILE A 173 9.31 0.33 10.15
C ILE A 173 10.63 -0.36 9.85
N SER A 174 10.60 -1.69 9.71
CA SER A 174 11.81 -2.49 9.52
C SER A 174 12.64 -2.01 8.34
N PRO A 175 13.97 -2.06 8.43
CA PRO A 175 14.84 -1.77 7.30
C PRO A 175 14.63 -2.80 6.18
N LEU A 176 14.93 -2.40 4.95
CA LEU A 176 14.83 -3.29 3.79
C LEU A 176 15.87 -4.42 3.91
N ALA A 177 15.40 -5.66 3.92
CA ALA A 177 16.28 -6.81 4.01
C ALA A 177 17.18 -6.90 2.76
N SER A 178 18.49 -7.02 2.99
CA SER A 178 19.47 -7.13 1.92
C SER A 178 20.62 -8.07 2.30
N LYS A 179 21.25 -8.67 1.28
CA LYS A 179 22.44 -9.50 1.42
C LYS A 179 23.34 -9.26 0.22
N ASP A 180 24.64 -9.06 0.46
CA ASP A 180 25.63 -8.82 -0.58
C ASP A 180 25.25 -7.65 -1.53
N SER A 181 24.67 -6.57 -0.95
CA SER A 181 24.16 -5.38 -1.64
C SER A 181 22.93 -5.60 -2.55
N LEU A 182 22.28 -6.75 -2.46
CA LEU A 182 21.04 -7.06 -3.17
C LEU A 182 19.87 -7.16 -2.19
N TYR A 183 18.71 -6.62 -2.56
CA TYR A 183 17.51 -6.79 -1.79
C TYR A 183 17.01 -8.23 -1.85
N LEU A 184 16.54 -8.76 -0.72
CA LEU A 184 15.95 -10.09 -0.64
C LEU A 184 14.47 -10.04 -1.01
N ALA A 185 13.86 -11.17 -1.36
CA ALA A 185 12.42 -11.26 -1.58
C ALA A 185 11.61 -11.00 -0.29
N ALA A 186 12.17 -11.41 0.84
CA ALA A 186 11.66 -11.14 2.18
C ALA A 186 12.81 -11.28 3.21
N GLU A 187 12.65 -10.71 4.41
CA GLU A 187 13.62 -10.87 5.50
C GLU A 187 13.84 -12.35 5.85
N THR A 188 12.79 -13.16 5.69
CA THR A 188 12.81 -14.61 5.96
C THR A 188 13.38 -15.46 4.82
N GLU A 189 13.83 -14.85 3.72
CA GLU A 189 14.35 -15.56 2.55
C GLU A 189 15.81 -15.19 2.22
N PRO A 190 16.77 -15.56 3.07
CA PRO A 190 18.19 -15.19 2.91
C PRO A 190 18.86 -15.80 1.66
N ASP A 191 18.25 -16.82 1.08
CA ASP A 191 18.72 -17.51 -0.13
C ASP A 191 17.90 -17.19 -1.38
N THR A 192 17.27 -16.01 -1.43
CA THR A 192 16.44 -15.51 -2.54
C THR A 192 17.03 -15.82 -3.93
N TYR A 193 18.32 -15.57 -4.12
CA TYR A 193 18.97 -15.72 -5.42
C TYR A 193 19.57 -17.12 -5.69
N LYS A 194 19.36 -18.06 -4.77
CA LYS A 194 19.86 -19.44 -4.90
C LYS A 194 18.73 -20.46 -5.07
N ASN A 195 17.52 -20.07 -4.75
CA ASN A 195 16.35 -20.95 -4.76
C ASN A 195 15.53 -20.68 -6.02
N GLU A 196 15.55 -21.61 -6.98
CA GLU A 196 14.79 -21.52 -8.23
C GLU A 196 13.28 -21.36 -8.02
N LYS A 197 12.74 -21.82 -6.86
CA LYS A 197 11.34 -21.61 -6.49
C LYS A 197 10.99 -20.16 -6.19
N MET A 198 12.02 -19.32 -5.96
CA MET A 198 11.83 -17.87 -5.76
C MET A 198 11.73 -17.11 -7.08
N TYR A 199 12.07 -17.71 -8.20
CA TYR A 199 11.96 -17.08 -9.50
C TYR A 199 10.50 -17.01 -9.90
N SER A 200 10.05 -15.82 -10.20
CA SER A 200 8.73 -15.55 -10.69
C SER A 200 8.82 -14.62 -11.89
N ASP A 201 7.76 -14.50 -12.65
CA ASP A 201 7.60 -13.54 -13.73
C ASP A 201 7.37 -12.10 -13.24
N HIS A 202 7.30 -11.92 -11.92
CA HIS A 202 7.28 -10.61 -11.27
C HIS A 202 8.67 -10.33 -10.65
N PRO A 203 9.47 -9.49 -11.27
CA PRO A 203 10.81 -9.16 -10.78
C PRO A 203 10.79 -8.28 -9.52
#